data_c1f0796e604b467e16b72f38ee3447a5
#
_entry.id   c1f0796e604b467e16b72f38ee3447a5
#
_cell.length_a   1.000
_cell.length_b   1.000
_cell.length_c   1.000
_cell.angle_alpha   90.00
_cell.angle_beta   90.00
_cell.angle_gamma   90.00
#
_symmetry.space_group_name_H-M   'P 1'
#
loop_
_entity.id
_entity.type
_entity.pdbx_description
1 polymer ?
#
loop_
_entity_poly.entity_id
_entity_poly.type
_entity_poly.pdbx_seq_one_letter_code
_entity_poly.pdbx_strand_id
1 'polypeptide(L)'
;MKLYTSITSPYSRAIMLTALSQGMDGLALAYADPWATPPELTAVNPLSQVPALLTDDGTVICGTAFVADYLFGHPLHDAKQAALAGYAQALLDQVVKAFSLAKFLPAGMAEHPHIPRAREAVVRGLQQAPALDPRSNEFAHHLLGMAFSYAELRHPALFDQLGAANRAAFAEYRQRADVQAVSIEALERKPATIAAIRATIAV
;
A
#
# COMPACT_ATOMS: atom_id res chain seq x y z
N MET A 1 13.05 -13.15 8.39
CA MET A 1 12.85 -11.77 7.85
C MET A 1 11.76 -11.05 8.62
N LYS A 2 11.82 -9.72 8.71
CA LYS A 2 10.83 -8.89 9.41
C LYS A 2 10.46 -7.67 8.56
N LEU A 3 9.17 -7.48 8.30
CA LEU A 3 8.62 -6.33 7.60
C LEU A 3 8.15 -5.27 8.60
N TYR A 4 8.76 -4.09 8.56
CA TYR A 4 8.25 -2.91 9.25
C TYR A 4 7.11 -2.32 8.44
N THR A 5 5.98 -2.10 9.10
CA THR A 5 4.70 -1.76 8.47
C THR A 5 3.91 -0.77 9.32
N SER A 6 2.84 -0.21 8.78
CA SER A 6 1.80 0.45 9.57
C SER A 6 0.41 -0.02 9.13
N ILE A 7 -0.56 0.10 10.02
CA ILE A 7 -1.93 -0.36 9.80
C ILE A 7 -2.55 0.28 8.55
N THR A 8 -2.28 1.56 8.33
CA THR A 8 -2.91 2.33 7.26
C THR A 8 -2.08 2.42 5.98
N SER A 9 -0.82 1.95 5.97
CA SER A 9 0.05 2.08 4.80
C SER A 9 -0.44 1.22 3.63
N PRO A 10 -0.87 1.80 2.52
CA PRO A 10 -1.31 1.03 1.36
C PRO A 10 -0.14 0.26 0.72
N TYR A 11 1.05 0.81 0.78
CA TYR A 11 2.28 0.19 0.30
C TYR A 11 2.59 -1.11 1.07
N SER A 12 2.55 -1.04 2.40
CA SER A 12 2.80 -2.21 3.25
C SER A 12 1.68 -3.25 3.12
N ARG A 13 0.43 -2.81 2.99
CA ARG A 13 -0.72 -3.71 2.81
C ARG A 13 -0.65 -4.48 1.49
N ALA A 14 -0.16 -3.86 0.41
CA ALA A 14 0.10 -4.57 -0.85
C ALA A 14 1.17 -5.66 -0.69
N ILE A 15 2.27 -5.38 0.04
CA ILE A 15 3.29 -6.40 0.36
C ILE A 15 2.69 -7.52 1.21
N MET A 16 1.96 -7.20 2.29
CA MET A 16 1.34 -8.21 3.15
C MET A 16 0.35 -9.11 2.39
N LEU A 17 -0.48 -8.52 1.53
CA LEU A 17 -1.44 -9.26 0.73
C LEU A 17 -0.75 -10.21 -0.27
N THR A 18 0.31 -9.74 -0.94
CA THR A 18 1.08 -10.57 -1.86
C THR A 18 1.80 -11.70 -1.10
N ALA A 19 2.40 -11.40 0.06
CA ALA A 19 3.02 -12.42 0.91
C ALA A 19 2.01 -13.47 1.39
N LEU A 20 0.78 -13.03 1.73
CA LEU A 20 -0.32 -13.91 2.10
C LEU A 20 -0.72 -14.83 0.94
N SER A 21 -0.88 -14.28 -0.27
CA SER A 21 -1.21 -15.05 -1.48
C SER A 21 -0.12 -16.06 -1.86
N GLN A 22 1.14 -15.75 -1.61
CA GLN A 22 2.29 -16.62 -1.91
C GLN A 22 2.68 -17.57 -0.76
N GLY A 23 1.94 -17.58 0.34
CA GLY A 23 2.21 -18.52 1.44
C GLY A 23 3.45 -18.19 2.26
N MET A 24 3.89 -16.93 2.32
CA MET A 24 5.06 -16.50 3.08
C MET A 24 4.76 -16.38 4.59
N ASP A 25 4.24 -17.44 5.18
CA ASP A 25 3.69 -17.47 6.54
C ASP A 25 4.70 -17.07 7.63
N GLY A 26 5.99 -17.33 7.40
CA GLY A 26 7.08 -17.00 8.33
C GLY A 26 7.52 -15.52 8.32
N LEU A 27 6.96 -14.66 7.44
CA LEU A 27 7.30 -13.23 7.43
C LEU A 27 6.75 -12.55 8.68
N ALA A 28 7.64 -12.08 9.57
CA ALA A 28 7.28 -11.35 10.77
C ALA A 28 6.88 -9.91 10.44
N LEU A 29 5.93 -9.35 11.21
CA LEU A 29 5.40 -8.00 11.05
C LEU A 29 5.71 -7.15 12.28
N ALA A 30 6.30 -5.96 12.07
CA ALA A 30 6.55 -4.98 13.10
C ALA A 30 5.80 -3.67 12.77
N TYR A 31 4.85 -3.30 13.61
CA TYR A 31 3.99 -2.14 13.37
C TYR A 31 4.59 -0.88 14.00
N ALA A 32 4.74 0.15 13.20
CA ALA A 32 5.21 1.47 13.62
C ALA A 32 4.37 2.57 12.95
N ASP A 33 4.19 3.70 13.62
CA ASP A 33 3.62 4.89 12.99
C ASP A 33 4.75 5.72 12.37
N PRO A 34 4.89 5.77 11.04
CA PRO A 34 5.98 6.51 10.39
C PRO A 34 5.89 8.02 10.61
N TRP A 35 4.70 8.55 10.92
CA TRP A 35 4.51 9.98 11.19
C TRP A 35 5.03 10.40 12.58
N ALA A 36 5.11 9.45 13.52
CA ALA A 36 5.66 9.67 14.87
C ALA A 36 7.19 9.56 14.91
N THR A 37 7.82 9.11 13.83
CA THR A 37 9.28 8.93 13.72
C THR A 37 9.86 8.12 14.89
N PRO A 38 9.32 6.92 15.20
CA PRO A 38 9.70 6.18 16.39
C PRO A 38 11.12 5.59 16.26
N PRO A 39 11.90 5.52 17.35
CA PRO A 39 13.28 5.04 17.35
C PRO A 39 13.46 3.64 16.75
N GLU A 40 12.53 2.74 17.01
CA GLU A 40 12.57 1.36 16.48
C GLU A 40 12.43 1.29 14.95
N LEU A 41 11.72 2.25 14.32
CA LEU A 41 11.66 2.36 12.87
C LEU A 41 12.88 3.09 12.31
N THR A 42 13.30 4.19 12.93
CA THR A 42 14.44 4.99 12.44
C THR A 42 15.78 4.27 12.58
N ALA A 43 15.90 3.32 13.53
CA ALA A 43 17.06 2.44 13.61
C ALA A 43 17.21 1.51 12.40
N VAL A 44 16.08 1.16 11.73
CA VAL A 44 16.06 0.32 10.53
C VAL A 44 16.00 1.18 9.26
N ASN A 45 15.13 2.17 9.23
CA ASN A 45 15.01 3.10 8.13
C ASN A 45 15.07 4.55 8.63
N PRO A 46 16.23 5.23 8.50
CA PRO A 46 16.40 6.61 8.98
C PRO A 46 15.40 7.62 8.39
N LEU A 47 14.77 7.26 7.23
CA LEU A 47 13.75 8.10 6.59
C LEU A 47 12.36 7.95 7.22
N SER A 48 12.23 7.10 8.26
CA SER A 48 10.95 6.80 8.94
C SER A 48 9.82 6.45 7.97
N GLN A 49 10.11 5.61 6.98
CA GLN A 49 9.13 5.17 5.97
C GLN A 49 8.89 3.67 6.05
N VAL A 50 7.67 3.26 5.75
CA VAL A 50 7.26 1.86 5.61
C VAL A 50 6.65 1.64 4.21
N PRO A 51 6.84 0.42 3.60
CA PRO A 51 7.50 -0.75 4.14
C PRO A 51 9.03 -0.63 4.19
N ALA A 52 9.64 -1.25 5.20
CA ALA A 52 11.06 -1.54 5.24
C ALA A 52 11.24 -3.01 5.66
N LEU A 53 12.04 -3.76 4.93
CA LEU A 53 12.29 -5.17 5.17
C LEU A 53 13.67 -5.35 5.80
N LEU A 54 13.73 -5.96 6.97
CA LEU A 54 14.96 -6.47 7.58
C LEU A 54 15.10 -7.96 7.24
N THR A 55 16.13 -8.30 6.48
CA THR A 55 16.44 -9.68 6.10
C THR A 55 17.12 -10.43 7.25
N ASP A 56 17.28 -11.75 7.11
CA ASP A 56 17.86 -12.59 8.18
C ASP A 56 19.37 -12.36 8.35
N ASP A 57 20.05 -11.84 7.34
CA ASP A 57 21.47 -11.43 7.40
C ASP A 57 21.68 -9.99 7.91
N GLY A 58 20.60 -9.29 8.28
CA GLY A 58 20.65 -7.93 8.79
C GLY A 58 20.61 -6.83 7.72
N THR A 59 20.49 -7.19 6.45
CA THR A 59 20.34 -6.20 5.36
C THR A 59 18.96 -5.55 5.43
N VAL A 60 18.91 -4.23 5.21
CA VAL A 60 17.65 -3.47 5.15
C VAL A 60 17.32 -3.09 3.71
N ILE A 61 16.11 -3.45 3.27
CA ILE A 61 15.57 -3.09 1.96
C ILE A 61 14.43 -2.10 2.17
N CYS A 62 14.56 -0.90 1.63
CA CYS A 62 13.54 0.15 1.69
C CYS A 62 12.91 0.39 0.30
N GLY A 63 11.66 0.88 0.31
CA GLY A 63 10.91 1.15 -0.91
C GLY A 63 10.11 -0.07 -1.40
N THR A 64 8.83 0.18 -1.65
CA THR A 64 7.82 -0.86 -1.91
C THR A 64 8.21 -1.77 -3.08
N ALA A 65 8.66 -1.20 -4.19
CA ALA A 65 9.05 -1.95 -5.38
C ALA A 65 10.24 -2.88 -5.11
N PHE A 66 11.25 -2.40 -4.38
CA PHE A 66 12.45 -3.18 -4.05
C PHE A 66 12.15 -4.31 -3.05
N VAL A 67 11.29 -4.02 -2.06
CA VAL A 67 10.81 -5.05 -1.12
C VAL A 67 10.03 -6.13 -1.87
N ALA A 68 9.14 -5.74 -2.79
CA ALA A 68 8.39 -6.69 -3.61
C ALA A 68 9.31 -7.51 -4.52
N ASP A 69 10.26 -6.87 -5.17
CA ASP A 69 11.19 -7.55 -6.08
C ASP A 69 12.02 -8.60 -5.35
N TYR A 70 12.51 -8.27 -4.17
CA TYR A 70 13.28 -9.20 -3.33
C TYR A 70 12.43 -10.36 -2.81
N LEU A 71 11.22 -10.07 -2.29
CA LEU A 71 10.40 -11.10 -1.64
C LEU A 71 9.73 -12.05 -2.63
N PHE A 72 9.34 -11.57 -3.82
CA PHE A 72 8.43 -12.28 -4.71
C PHE A 72 9.09 -12.78 -6.00
N GLY A 73 10.41 -12.93 -6.02
CA GLY A 73 11.13 -13.52 -7.14
C GLY A 73 11.11 -12.65 -8.40
N HIS A 74 11.36 -11.36 -8.23
CA HIS A 74 11.48 -10.38 -9.31
C HIS A 74 10.21 -10.18 -10.17
N PRO A 75 9.04 -9.92 -9.55
CA PRO A 75 7.78 -9.74 -10.29
C PRO A 75 7.82 -8.54 -11.24
N LEU A 76 8.76 -7.61 -11.06
CA LEU A 76 8.88 -6.39 -11.86
C LEU A 76 9.79 -6.57 -13.10
N HIS A 77 10.32 -7.76 -13.36
CA HIS A 77 11.06 -8.06 -14.58
C HIS A 77 10.14 -8.23 -15.81
N ASP A 78 8.86 -8.55 -15.60
CA ASP A 78 7.85 -8.47 -16.68
C ASP A 78 7.45 -7.01 -16.92
N ALA A 79 7.52 -6.55 -18.16
CA ALA A 79 7.27 -5.16 -18.51
C ALA A 79 5.83 -4.70 -18.21
N LYS A 80 4.83 -5.59 -18.32
CA LYS A 80 3.43 -5.25 -18.02
C LYS A 80 3.22 -5.11 -16.52
N GLN A 81 3.80 -6.01 -15.72
CA GLN A 81 3.77 -5.95 -14.27
C GLN A 81 4.52 -4.70 -13.78
N ALA A 82 5.69 -4.40 -14.34
CA ALA A 82 6.44 -3.19 -14.01
C ALA A 82 5.65 -1.91 -14.34
N ALA A 83 5.02 -1.85 -15.51
CA ALA A 83 4.21 -0.70 -15.92
C ALA A 83 3.00 -0.50 -14.99
N LEU A 84 2.29 -1.59 -14.66
CA LEU A 84 1.14 -1.55 -13.77
C LEU A 84 1.55 -1.15 -12.34
N ALA A 85 2.60 -1.75 -11.79
CA ALA A 85 3.12 -1.43 -10.46
C ALA A 85 3.64 0.02 -10.38
N GLY A 86 4.36 0.46 -11.41
CA GLY A 86 4.85 1.84 -11.52
C GLY A 86 3.71 2.86 -11.57
N TYR A 87 2.64 2.56 -12.31
CA TYR A 87 1.45 3.41 -12.32
C TYR A 87 0.77 3.47 -10.94
N ALA A 88 0.55 2.31 -10.31
CA ALA A 88 -0.06 2.21 -9.00
C ALA A 88 0.75 2.96 -7.93
N GLN A 89 2.08 2.80 -7.95
CA GLN A 89 3.01 3.52 -7.07
C GLN A 89 2.88 5.03 -7.27
N ALA A 90 2.94 5.52 -8.51
CA ALA A 90 2.85 6.94 -8.81
C ALA A 90 1.49 7.54 -8.40
N LEU A 91 0.38 6.81 -8.60
CA LEU A 91 -0.93 7.22 -8.13
C LEU A 91 -0.96 7.33 -6.60
N LEU A 92 -0.47 6.31 -5.89
CA LEU A 92 -0.35 6.32 -4.42
C LEU A 92 0.47 7.51 -3.92
N ASP A 93 1.59 7.79 -4.57
CA ASP A 93 2.46 8.92 -4.18
C ASP A 93 1.72 10.26 -4.27
N GLN A 94 0.85 10.45 -5.29
CA GLN A 94 0.01 11.65 -5.38
C GLN A 94 -1.09 11.68 -4.30
N VAL A 95 -1.74 10.54 -4.02
CA VAL A 95 -2.74 10.43 -2.94
C VAL A 95 -2.14 10.76 -1.59
N VAL A 96 -0.97 10.17 -1.28
CA VAL A 96 -0.24 10.43 -0.03
C VAL A 96 0.21 11.89 0.05
N LYS A 97 0.73 12.45 -1.05
CA LYS A 97 1.17 13.86 -1.10
C LYS A 97 0.01 14.81 -0.81
N ALA A 98 -1.13 14.64 -1.49
CA ALA A 98 -2.30 15.48 -1.27
C ALA A 98 -2.81 15.39 0.18
N PHE A 99 -2.82 14.18 0.75
CA PHE A 99 -3.23 13.94 2.13
C PHE A 99 -2.27 14.53 3.14
N SER A 100 -0.96 14.22 3.02
CA SER A 100 0.04 14.58 4.04
C SER A 100 0.27 16.09 4.10
N LEU A 101 0.38 16.75 2.95
CA LEU A 101 0.53 18.21 2.91
C LEU A 101 -0.68 18.93 3.54
N ALA A 102 -1.90 18.41 3.32
CA ALA A 102 -3.09 18.97 3.95
C ALA A 102 -3.15 18.66 5.45
N LYS A 103 -2.81 17.42 5.86
CA LYS A 103 -2.83 16.98 7.26
C LYS A 103 -1.89 17.80 8.15
N PHE A 104 -0.71 18.14 7.64
CA PHE A 104 0.33 18.85 8.41
C PHE A 104 0.35 20.36 8.14
N LEU A 105 -0.63 20.87 7.41
CA LEU A 105 -0.79 22.32 7.21
C LEU A 105 -1.16 23.00 8.55
N PRO A 106 -0.37 23.97 9.02
CA PRO A 106 -0.72 24.70 10.25
C PRO A 106 -2.07 25.44 10.11
N ALA A 107 -2.81 25.52 11.20
CA ALA A 107 -4.10 26.23 11.23
C ALA A 107 -3.93 27.69 10.79
N GLY A 108 -4.81 28.16 9.91
CA GLY A 108 -4.79 29.55 9.39
C GLY A 108 -3.80 29.81 8.26
N MET A 109 -3.00 28.81 7.86
CA MET A 109 -2.14 28.92 6.67
C MET A 109 -2.94 28.70 5.38
N ALA A 110 -2.57 29.43 4.34
CA ALA A 110 -3.11 29.17 2.99
C ALA A 110 -2.68 27.79 2.49
N GLU A 111 -3.55 27.16 1.71
CA GLU A 111 -3.28 25.85 1.15
C GLU A 111 -2.00 25.88 0.27
N HIS A 112 -1.09 24.94 0.50
CA HIS A 112 0.16 24.86 -0.27
C HIS A 112 -0.14 24.53 -1.74
N PRO A 113 0.47 25.25 -2.73
CA PRO A 113 0.14 25.09 -4.16
C PRO A 113 0.28 23.67 -4.71
N HIS A 114 1.08 22.83 -4.09
CA HIS A 114 1.20 21.41 -4.47
C HIS A 114 -0.01 20.56 -4.08
N ILE A 115 -0.89 21.01 -3.16
CA ILE A 115 -2.07 20.23 -2.76
C ILE A 115 -3.08 20.15 -3.91
N PRO A 116 -3.56 21.27 -4.50
CA PRO A 116 -4.47 21.19 -5.64
C PRO A 116 -3.83 20.47 -6.84
N ARG A 117 -2.55 20.72 -7.12
CA ARG A 117 -1.83 20.00 -8.18
C ARG A 117 -1.82 18.47 -7.97
N ALA A 118 -1.60 18.01 -6.74
CA ALA A 118 -1.63 16.59 -6.40
C ALA A 118 -3.04 16.01 -6.53
N ARG A 119 -4.08 16.74 -6.07
CA ARG A 119 -5.50 16.35 -6.24
C ARG A 119 -5.88 16.19 -7.70
N GLU A 120 -5.51 17.15 -8.56
CA GLU A 120 -5.74 17.06 -10.01
C GLU A 120 -5.03 15.84 -10.62
N ALA A 121 -3.80 15.54 -10.18
CA ALA A 121 -3.07 14.37 -10.63
C ALA A 121 -3.78 13.06 -10.19
N VAL A 122 -4.32 13.02 -8.96
CA VAL A 122 -5.13 11.89 -8.49
C VAL A 122 -6.38 11.71 -9.36
N VAL A 123 -7.11 12.78 -9.67
CA VAL A 123 -8.29 12.72 -10.56
C VAL A 123 -7.94 12.13 -11.91
N ARG A 124 -6.93 12.69 -12.59
CA ARG A 124 -6.46 12.15 -13.89
C ARG A 124 -6.01 10.69 -13.78
N GLY A 125 -5.30 10.36 -12.70
CA GLY A 125 -4.83 9.00 -12.45
C GLY A 125 -5.97 8.02 -12.20
N LEU A 126 -7.04 8.41 -11.52
CA LEU A 126 -8.21 7.54 -11.32
C LEU A 126 -9.03 7.35 -12.61
N GLN A 127 -9.18 8.42 -13.40
CA GLN A 127 -9.90 8.37 -14.68
C GLN A 127 -9.20 7.51 -15.74
N GLN A 128 -7.87 7.49 -15.74
CA GLN A 128 -7.03 6.80 -16.73
C GLN A 128 -6.35 5.55 -16.16
N ALA A 129 -6.78 5.10 -14.97
CA ALA A 129 -6.16 3.94 -14.33
C ALA A 129 -6.22 2.70 -15.22
N PRO A 130 -5.12 1.93 -15.32
CA PRO A 130 -5.12 0.65 -15.99
C PRO A 130 -6.13 -0.30 -15.34
N ALA A 131 -6.54 -1.34 -16.07
CA ALA A 131 -7.54 -2.28 -15.58
C ALA A 131 -7.03 -3.05 -14.36
N LEU A 132 -7.79 -3.01 -13.27
CA LEU A 132 -7.62 -3.90 -12.13
C LEU A 132 -8.19 -5.27 -12.49
N ASP A 133 -7.37 -6.34 -12.39
CA ASP A 133 -7.90 -7.69 -12.32
C ASP A 133 -8.23 -8.01 -10.85
N PRO A 134 -9.53 -8.13 -10.49
CA PRO A 134 -9.94 -8.35 -9.11
C PRO A 134 -9.53 -9.72 -8.55
N ARG A 135 -9.18 -10.67 -9.42
CA ARG A 135 -8.82 -12.04 -9.03
C ARG A 135 -7.33 -12.31 -9.06
N SER A 136 -6.55 -11.40 -9.60
CA SER A 136 -5.10 -11.55 -9.67
C SER A 136 -4.47 -11.59 -8.28
N ASN A 137 -3.44 -12.43 -8.15
CA ASN A 137 -2.56 -12.50 -6.98
C ASN A 137 -1.20 -11.84 -7.23
N GLU A 138 -1.05 -11.16 -8.37
CA GLU A 138 0.16 -10.45 -8.72
C GLU A 138 0.32 -9.18 -7.88
N PHE A 139 1.56 -8.89 -7.48
CA PHE A 139 1.89 -7.71 -6.68
C PHE A 139 1.38 -6.40 -7.29
N ALA A 140 1.49 -6.25 -8.62
CA ALA A 140 1.08 -5.03 -9.30
C ALA A 140 -0.43 -4.76 -9.18
N HIS A 141 -1.27 -5.80 -9.27
CA HIS A 141 -2.71 -5.69 -9.06
C HIS A 141 -3.06 -5.44 -7.59
N HIS A 142 -2.33 -6.07 -6.66
CA HIS A 142 -2.49 -5.77 -5.24
C HIS A 142 -2.13 -4.31 -4.93
N LEU A 143 -1.05 -3.78 -5.51
CA LEU A 143 -0.66 -2.39 -5.31
C LEU A 143 -1.70 -1.43 -5.89
N LEU A 144 -2.26 -1.72 -7.09
CA LEU A 144 -3.33 -0.92 -7.69
C LEU A 144 -4.61 -0.96 -6.85
N GLY A 145 -5.03 -2.14 -6.38
CA GLY A 145 -6.18 -2.27 -5.48
C GLY A 145 -6.00 -1.50 -4.18
N MET A 146 -4.80 -1.51 -3.61
CA MET A 146 -4.49 -0.71 -2.42
C MET A 146 -4.40 0.80 -2.72
N ALA A 147 -4.02 1.19 -3.95
CA ALA A 147 -4.09 2.59 -4.38
C ALA A 147 -5.53 3.10 -4.41
N PHE A 148 -6.45 2.31 -4.95
CA PHE A 148 -7.88 2.63 -4.96
C PHE A 148 -8.45 2.67 -3.52
N SER A 149 -8.12 1.69 -2.69
CA SER A 149 -8.54 1.66 -1.28
C SER A 149 -8.07 2.90 -0.51
N TYR A 150 -6.84 3.35 -0.75
CA TYR A 150 -6.30 4.51 -0.05
C TYR A 150 -6.84 5.84 -0.59
N ALA A 151 -7.11 5.92 -1.90
CA ALA A 151 -7.80 7.07 -2.51
C ALA A 151 -9.23 7.21 -1.96
N GLU A 152 -9.99 6.11 -1.86
CA GLU A 152 -11.32 6.09 -1.24
C GLU A 152 -11.26 6.56 0.23
N LEU A 153 -10.30 6.07 1.01
CA LEU A 153 -10.14 6.42 2.42
C LEU A 153 -9.79 7.90 2.64
N ARG A 154 -8.87 8.45 1.84
CA ARG A 154 -8.28 9.78 2.09
C ARG A 154 -8.94 10.89 1.30
N HIS A 155 -9.49 10.58 0.13
CA HIS A 155 -10.07 11.53 -0.81
C HIS A 155 -11.34 10.95 -1.44
N PRO A 156 -12.40 10.64 -0.68
CA PRO A 156 -13.60 9.98 -1.20
C PRO A 156 -14.23 10.74 -2.38
N ALA A 157 -14.28 12.07 -2.33
CA ALA A 157 -14.80 12.87 -3.44
C ALA A 157 -13.94 12.79 -4.73
N LEU A 158 -12.62 12.56 -4.60
CA LEU A 158 -11.77 12.33 -5.77
C LEU A 158 -11.90 10.89 -6.27
N PHE A 159 -12.09 9.94 -5.36
CA PHE A 159 -12.32 8.54 -5.71
C PHE A 159 -13.57 8.34 -6.58
N ASP A 160 -14.56 9.21 -6.46
CA ASP A 160 -15.73 9.22 -7.34
C ASP A 160 -15.41 9.42 -8.82
N GLN A 161 -14.19 9.82 -9.16
CA GLN A 161 -13.71 9.92 -10.53
C GLN A 161 -13.11 8.61 -11.09
N LEU A 162 -13.07 7.53 -10.29
CA LEU A 162 -12.63 6.22 -10.78
C LEU A 162 -13.55 5.72 -11.90
N GLY A 163 -12.96 5.29 -13.02
CA GLY A 163 -13.70 4.78 -14.17
C GLY A 163 -14.61 3.60 -13.81
N ALA A 164 -15.78 3.50 -14.46
CA ALA A 164 -16.84 2.54 -14.11
C ALA A 164 -16.34 1.08 -14.10
N ALA A 165 -15.50 0.68 -15.06
CA ALA A 165 -14.95 -0.67 -15.12
C ALA A 165 -14.06 -0.98 -13.90
N ASN A 166 -13.17 -0.07 -13.54
CA ASN A 166 -12.32 -0.22 -12.35
C ASN A 166 -13.11 -0.13 -11.06
N ARG A 167 -14.19 0.66 -11.02
CA ARG A 167 -15.10 0.71 -9.86
C ARG A 167 -15.77 -0.65 -9.62
N ALA A 168 -16.24 -1.32 -10.69
CA ALA A 168 -16.83 -2.66 -10.59
C ALA A 168 -15.79 -3.69 -10.18
N ALA A 169 -14.60 -3.68 -10.80
CA ALA A 169 -13.50 -4.57 -10.45
C ALA A 169 -13.03 -4.37 -9.00
N PHE A 170 -12.92 -3.13 -8.54
CA PHE A 170 -12.55 -2.83 -7.16
C PHE A 170 -13.61 -3.27 -6.15
N ALA A 171 -14.90 -3.18 -6.49
CA ALA A 171 -15.99 -3.71 -5.66
C ALA A 171 -15.89 -5.24 -5.50
N GLU A 172 -15.51 -5.99 -6.54
CA GLU A 172 -15.22 -7.43 -6.47
C GLU A 172 -13.94 -7.69 -5.66
N TYR A 173 -12.85 -6.98 -5.95
CA TYR A 173 -11.56 -7.12 -5.29
C TYR A 173 -11.65 -7.02 -3.77
N ARG A 174 -12.34 -6.01 -3.26
CA ARG A 174 -12.44 -5.78 -1.81
C ARG A 174 -13.32 -6.78 -1.06
N GLN A 175 -14.09 -7.63 -1.79
CA GLN A 175 -14.85 -8.73 -1.18
C GLN A 175 -14.00 -9.98 -0.94
N ARG A 176 -12.80 -10.05 -1.48
CA ARG A 176 -11.89 -11.18 -1.26
C ARG A 176 -11.52 -11.29 0.21
N ALA A 177 -11.55 -12.51 0.74
CA ALA A 177 -11.24 -12.77 2.15
C ALA A 177 -9.80 -12.37 2.52
N ASP A 178 -8.85 -12.58 1.62
CA ASP A 178 -7.45 -12.18 1.82
C ASP A 178 -7.25 -10.65 1.82
N VAL A 179 -7.99 -9.93 0.98
CA VAL A 179 -7.99 -8.45 0.96
C VAL A 179 -8.60 -7.90 2.25
N GLN A 180 -9.68 -8.51 2.75
CA GLN A 180 -10.31 -8.14 4.01
C GLN A 180 -9.39 -8.42 5.21
N ALA A 181 -8.64 -9.53 5.17
CA ALA A 181 -7.69 -9.88 6.23
C ALA A 181 -6.53 -8.89 6.40
N VAL A 182 -6.23 -8.09 5.37
CA VAL A 182 -5.28 -6.97 5.43
C VAL A 182 -5.98 -5.61 5.43
N SER A 183 -7.28 -5.54 5.74
CA SER A 183 -7.99 -4.27 5.94
C SER A 183 -7.43 -3.52 7.16
N ILE A 184 -7.68 -2.21 7.23
CA ILE A 184 -7.25 -1.40 8.38
C ILE A 184 -7.83 -1.96 9.67
N GLU A 185 -9.11 -2.30 9.67
CA GLU A 185 -9.83 -2.86 10.80
C GLU A 185 -9.22 -4.21 11.26
N ALA A 186 -8.94 -5.12 10.32
CA ALA A 186 -8.31 -6.40 10.64
C ALA A 186 -6.90 -6.22 11.22
N LEU A 187 -6.14 -5.24 10.71
CA LEU A 187 -4.77 -4.96 11.15
C LEU A 187 -4.67 -4.19 12.47
N GLU A 188 -5.78 -3.65 13.02
CA GLU A 188 -5.80 -3.05 14.36
C GLU A 188 -5.36 -4.05 15.45
N ARG A 189 -5.60 -5.34 15.22
CA ARG A 189 -5.14 -6.43 16.10
C ARG A 189 -3.63 -6.67 16.06
N LYS A 190 -2.92 -6.02 15.12
CA LYS A 190 -1.46 -6.12 14.92
C LYS A 190 -0.96 -7.56 14.86
N PRO A 191 -1.45 -8.40 13.93
CA PRO A 191 -0.98 -9.78 13.79
C PRO A 191 0.54 -9.81 13.60
N ALA A 192 1.22 -10.69 14.35
CA ALA A 192 2.68 -10.68 14.42
C ALA A 192 3.36 -11.30 13.17
N THR A 193 2.62 -12.05 12.34
CA THR A 193 3.16 -12.75 11.16
C THR A 193 2.09 -12.84 10.06
N ILE A 194 2.50 -13.16 8.84
CA ILE A 194 1.57 -13.50 7.75
C ILE A 194 0.74 -14.74 8.09
N ALA A 195 1.28 -15.74 8.79
CA ALA A 195 0.50 -16.87 9.28
C ALA A 195 -0.65 -16.44 10.20
N ALA A 196 -0.41 -15.46 11.08
CA ALA A 196 -1.45 -14.92 11.96
C ALA A 196 -2.55 -14.19 11.18
N ILE A 197 -2.23 -13.51 10.07
CA ILE A 197 -3.23 -12.94 9.15
C ILE A 197 -4.02 -14.07 8.49
N ARG A 198 -3.35 -15.10 7.96
CA ARG A 198 -3.98 -16.24 7.30
C ARG A 198 -5.00 -16.93 8.20
N ALA A 199 -4.67 -17.10 9.49
CA ALA A 199 -5.55 -17.73 10.46
C ALA A 199 -6.90 -17.00 10.61
N THR A 200 -7.00 -15.71 10.27
CA THR A 200 -8.26 -14.96 10.32
C THR A 200 -9.18 -15.23 9.13
N ILE A 201 -8.66 -15.82 8.04
CA ILE A 201 -9.44 -16.17 6.84
C ILE A 201 -10.14 -17.52 6.99
N ALA A 202 -9.55 -18.41 7.79
CA ALA A 202 -10.02 -19.80 7.92
C ALA A 202 -11.18 -19.97 8.91
N VAL A 203 -11.68 -18.88 9.49
CA VAL A 203 -12.82 -18.83 10.43
C VAL A 203 -14.05 -18.27 9.72
#